data_67a1b9f647dd0aad7356d575e33f81ec
#
_entry.id   67a1b9f647dd0aad7356d575e33f81ec
#
_cell.length_a   1.000
_cell.length_b   1.000
_cell.length_c   1.000
_cell.angle_alpha   90.00
_cell.angle_beta   90.00
_cell.angle_gamma   90.00
#
_symmetry.space_group_name_H-M   'P 1'
#
loop_
_entity.id
_entity.type
_entity.pdbx_description
1 polymer ?
#
loop_
_entity_poly.entity_id
_entity_poly.type
_entity_poly.pdbx_seq_one_letter_code
_entity_poly.pdbx_strand_id
1 'polypeptide(L)'
;IVTGDWSSDVCSSDLELFYSIHKDRPFFNDLVAFMTSGPIVAAVLEKDNAVNDFRTLLGSTSPEEAAEGTIRKLFATSVGENAVHGSDSDENSVIETRFHFSDREVF
;
A
#
# COMPACT_ATOMS: atom_id res chain seq x y z
N ILE A 1 3.25 0.76 1.61
CA ILE A 1 3.16 2.19 1.26
C ILE A 1 2.22 2.87 2.23
N VAL A 2 2.68 3.90 2.87
CA VAL A 2 1.91 4.68 3.85
C VAL A 2 1.85 6.12 3.37
N THR A 3 0.67 6.74 3.35
CA THR A 3 0.51 8.16 3.02
C THR A 3 0.86 9.04 4.22
N GLY A 4 1.62 10.13 4.00
CA GLY A 4 2.05 11.05 5.06
C GLY A 4 2.85 12.23 4.49
N ASP A 5 3.35 13.11 5.37
CA ASP A 5 3.96 14.39 5.00
C ASP A 5 5.46 14.32 4.63
N TRP A 6 6.02 13.14 4.43
CA TRP A 6 7.49 13.00 4.37
C TRP A 6 8.00 11.98 3.40
N SER A 7 7.82 12.11 2.19
CA SER A 7 8.53 11.29 1.23
C SER A 7 8.49 11.88 -0.16
N SER A 8 9.20 11.27 -1.07
CA SER A 8 9.18 11.64 -2.46
C SER A 8 7.76 11.58 -3.04
N ASP A 9 7.41 12.57 -3.83
CA ASP A 9 6.17 12.57 -4.57
C ASP A 9 6.14 11.39 -5.55
N VAL A 10 5.05 10.65 -5.54
CA VAL A 10 4.79 9.59 -6.53
C VAL A 10 3.89 10.18 -7.61
N CYS A 11 4.32 10.12 -8.86
CA CYS A 11 3.52 10.66 -9.95
C CYS A 11 2.38 9.73 -10.34
N SER A 12 1.31 10.29 -10.92
CA SER A 12 0.12 9.53 -11.32
C SER A 12 0.43 8.37 -12.27
N SER A 13 1.35 8.56 -13.22
CA SER A 13 1.74 7.53 -14.18
C SER A 13 2.44 6.34 -13.51
N ASP A 14 3.23 6.58 -12.46
CA ASP A 14 3.89 5.52 -11.70
C ASP A 14 2.87 4.69 -10.93
N LEU A 15 1.88 5.32 -10.31
CA LEU A 15 0.81 4.63 -9.61
C LEU A 15 -0.14 3.90 -10.56
N GLU A 16 -0.41 4.43 -11.73
CA GLU A 16 -1.16 3.73 -12.77
C GLU A 16 -0.48 2.42 -13.18
N LEU A 17 0.84 2.44 -13.32
CA LEU A 17 1.63 1.25 -13.60
C LEU A 17 1.62 0.27 -12.41
N PHE A 18 1.81 0.76 -11.19
CA PHE A 18 1.81 -0.04 -9.97
C PHE A 18 0.49 -0.77 -9.75
N TYR A 19 -0.63 -0.08 -9.96
CA TYR A 19 -1.97 -0.64 -9.83
C TYR A 19 -2.56 -1.15 -11.15
N SER A 20 -1.74 -1.44 -12.16
CA SER A 20 -2.22 -1.83 -13.50
C SER A 20 -3.12 -3.06 -13.51
N ILE A 21 -2.98 -3.98 -12.56
CA ILE A 21 -3.86 -5.15 -12.39
C ILE A 21 -5.30 -4.76 -12.02
N HIS A 22 -5.51 -3.54 -11.51
CA HIS A 22 -6.82 -3.00 -11.13
C HIS A 22 -7.37 -1.98 -12.13
N LYS A 23 -6.69 -1.77 -13.27
CA LYS A 23 -7.00 -0.72 -14.25
C LYS A 23 -8.44 -0.73 -14.73
N ASP A 24 -9.02 -1.91 -14.91
CA ASP A 24 -10.39 -2.08 -15.40
C ASP A 24 -11.45 -1.99 -14.29
N ARG A 25 -11.06 -1.75 -13.06
CA ARG A 25 -11.99 -1.64 -11.93
C ARG A 25 -12.51 -0.21 -11.77
N PRO A 26 -13.79 -0.04 -11.37
CA PRO A 26 -14.42 1.29 -11.27
C PRO A 26 -13.71 2.24 -10.29
N PHE A 27 -13.06 1.70 -9.26
CA PHE A 27 -12.37 2.49 -8.24
C PHE A 27 -10.94 2.88 -8.61
N PHE A 28 -10.43 2.45 -9.78
CA PHE A 28 -9.02 2.67 -10.15
C PHE A 28 -8.66 4.16 -10.17
N ASN A 29 -9.47 4.99 -10.80
CA ASN A 29 -9.21 6.43 -10.89
C ASN A 29 -9.25 7.10 -9.51
N ASP A 30 -10.18 6.71 -8.65
CA ASP A 30 -10.29 7.23 -7.29
C ASP A 30 -9.07 6.82 -6.45
N LEU A 31 -8.60 5.57 -6.60
CA LEU A 31 -7.40 5.08 -5.93
C LEU A 31 -6.15 5.86 -6.35
N VAL A 32 -5.95 6.07 -7.66
CA VAL A 32 -4.83 6.86 -8.18
C VAL A 32 -4.91 8.30 -7.68
N ALA A 33 -6.07 8.93 -7.74
CA ALA A 33 -6.28 10.29 -7.26
C ALA A 33 -5.96 10.41 -5.75
N PHE A 34 -6.40 9.46 -4.94
CA PHE A 34 -6.11 9.44 -3.51
C PHE A 34 -4.61 9.25 -3.24
N MET A 35 -3.97 8.29 -3.87
CA MET A 35 -2.54 7.99 -3.68
C MET A 35 -1.61 9.09 -4.16
N THR A 36 -2.07 9.95 -5.09
CA THR A 36 -1.32 11.13 -5.56
C THR A 36 -1.68 12.41 -4.82
N SER A 37 -2.57 12.36 -3.84
CA SER A 37 -3.02 13.55 -3.10
C SER A 37 -1.97 14.13 -2.16
N GLY A 38 -0.92 13.38 -1.85
CA GLY A 38 0.17 13.83 -0.97
C GLY A 38 1.34 12.86 -0.98
N PRO A 39 2.42 13.19 -0.24
CA PRO A 39 3.59 12.34 -0.13
C PRO A 39 3.25 10.98 0.49
N ILE A 40 4.02 9.97 0.10
CA ILE A 40 3.92 8.62 0.67
C ILE A 40 5.25 8.20 1.30
N VAL A 41 5.19 7.24 2.20
CA VAL A 41 6.36 6.51 2.71
C VAL A 41 6.30 5.09 2.17
N ALA A 42 7.33 4.67 1.45
CA ALA A 42 7.50 3.29 1.01
C ALA A 42 8.58 2.63 1.88
N ALA A 43 8.34 1.39 2.29
CA ALA A 43 9.28 0.64 3.11
C ALA A 43 9.28 -0.84 2.73
N VAL A 44 10.45 -1.47 2.80
CA VAL A 44 10.60 -2.92 2.71
C VAL A 44 10.75 -3.48 4.12
N LEU A 45 9.88 -4.39 4.48
CA LEU A 45 9.92 -5.07 5.78
C LEU A 45 10.33 -6.52 5.57
N GLU A 46 11.26 -7.01 6.38
CA GLU A 46 11.75 -8.37 6.30
C GLU A 46 11.55 -9.10 7.62
N LYS A 47 10.90 -10.25 7.55
CA LYS A 47 10.80 -11.24 8.62
C LYS A 47 10.26 -12.56 8.05
N ASP A 48 10.33 -13.63 8.84
CA ASP A 48 9.67 -14.88 8.49
C ASP A 48 8.14 -14.66 8.41
N ASN A 49 7.51 -15.13 7.32
CA ASN A 49 6.09 -14.97 7.06
C ASN A 49 5.62 -13.48 7.05
N ALA A 50 6.46 -12.60 6.55
CA ALA A 50 6.25 -11.15 6.62
C ALA A 50 4.93 -10.70 6.00
N VAL A 51 4.56 -11.21 4.83
CA VAL A 51 3.34 -10.80 4.13
C VAL A 51 2.10 -11.08 4.98
N ASN A 52 1.94 -12.30 5.45
CA ASN A 52 0.76 -12.68 6.25
C ASN A 52 0.71 -11.95 7.59
N ASP A 53 1.84 -11.84 8.28
CA ASP A 53 1.91 -11.15 9.57
C ASP A 53 1.63 -9.66 9.44
N PHE A 54 2.15 -9.03 8.40
CA PHE A 54 1.88 -7.62 8.15
C PHE A 54 0.42 -7.39 7.77
N ARG A 55 -0.16 -8.24 6.93
CA ARG A 55 -1.60 -8.15 6.59
C ARG A 55 -2.51 -8.31 7.81
N THR A 56 -2.13 -9.15 8.76
CA THR A 56 -2.84 -9.27 10.05
C THR A 56 -2.75 -7.96 10.85
N LEU A 57 -1.58 -7.33 10.87
CA LEU A 57 -1.37 -6.04 11.53
C LEU A 57 -2.15 -4.90 10.86
N LEU A 58 -2.27 -4.92 9.52
CA LEU A 58 -3.05 -3.93 8.78
C LEU A 58 -4.54 -4.01 9.08
N GLY A 59 -5.07 -5.20 9.19
CA GLY A 59 -6.51 -5.45 9.31
C GLY A 59 -7.23 -5.54 7.98
N SER A 60 -8.54 -5.72 8.02
CA SER A 60 -9.39 -5.76 6.83
C SER A 60 -9.30 -4.47 6.03
N THR A 61 -9.47 -4.57 4.70
CA THR A 61 -9.52 -3.42 3.80
C THR A 61 -10.65 -2.44 4.19
N SER A 62 -11.77 -2.95 4.69
CA SER A 62 -12.81 -2.11 5.27
C SER A 62 -12.48 -1.82 6.75
N PRO A 63 -12.35 -0.54 7.14
CA PRO A 63 -12.08 -0.19 8.53
C PRO A 63 -13.21 -0.59 9.49
N GLU A 64 -14.43 -0.71 9.00
CA GLU A 64 -15.57 -1.17 9.79
C GLU A 64 -15.41 -2.64 10.21
N GLU A 65 -14.88 -3.47 9.31
CA GLU A 65 -14.64 -4.91 9.52
C GLU A 65 -13.27 -5.22 10.13
N ALA A 66 -12.38 -4.23 10.19
CA ALA A 66 -11.04 -4.42 10.73
C ALA A 66 -11.09 -4.67 12.25
N ALA A 67 -10.26 -5.60 12.71
CA ALA A 67 -10.16 -5.92 14.14
C ALA A 67 -9.58 -4.74 14.94
N GLU A 68 -9.99 -4.62 16.20
CA GLU A 68 -9.43 -3.62 17.10
C GLU A 68 -7.91 -3.75 17.21
N GLY A 69 -7.23 -2.60 17.24
CA GLY A 69 -5.76 -2.52 17.32
C GLY A 69 -5.04 -2.66 15.99
N THR A 70 -5.74 -2.93 14.89
CA THR A 70 -5.14 -2.93 13.55
C THR A 70 -4.96 -1.51 13.03
N ILE A 71 -4.01 -1.32 12.10
CA ILE A 71 -3.69 0.01 11.54
C ILE A 71 -4.92 0.58 10.84
N ARG A 72 -5.60 -0.20 10.03
CA ARG A 72 -6.79 0.28 9.31
C ARG A 72 -7.96 0.60 10.23
N LYS A 73 -8.11 -0.13 11.32
CA LYS A 73 -9.13 0.21 12.33
C LYS A 73 -8.88 1.57 12.97
N LEU A 74 -7.62 1.88 13.23
CA LEU A 74 -7.23 3.12 13.91
C LEU A 74 -7.18 4.34 12.99
N PHE A 75 -6.77 4.18 11.73
CA PHE A 75 -6.39 5.29 10.86
C PHE A 75 -7.14 5.37 9.54
N ALA A 76 -7.74 4.28 9.07
CA ALA A 76 -8.49 4.29 7.82
C ALA A 76 -9.84 4.98 7.98
N THR A 77 -10.27 5.69 6.96
CA THR A 77 -11.58 6.37 6.91
C THR A 77 -12.60 5.61 6.07
N SER A 78 -12.14 4.90 5.05
CA SER A 78 -13.00 4.13 4.14
C SER A 78 -12.19 3.03 3.44
N VAL A 79 -12.86 2.20 2.64
CA VAL A 79 -12.19 1.19 1.80
C VAL A 79 -11.25 1.84 0.79
N GLY A 80 -11.63 2.97 0.21
CA GLY A 80 -10.80 3.71 -0.75
C GLY A 80 -9.67 4.50 -0.08
N GLU A 81 -9.87 4.95 1.15
CA GLU A 81 -8.93 5.71 1.95
C GLU A 81 -8.51 4.89 3.18
N ASN A 82 -7.85 3.76 2.94
CA ASN A 82 -7.60 2.75 3.96
C ASN A 82 -6.21 2.85 4.64
N ALA A 83 -5.58 4.00 4.55
CA ALA A 83 -4.36 4.45 5.25
C ALA A 83 -3.06 3.80 4.75
N VAL A 84 -3.05 2.51 4.43
CA VAL A 84 -1.81 1.77 4.18
C VAL A 84 -2.04 0.65 3.18
N HIS A 85 -1.02 0.41 2.35
CA HIS A 85 -0.95 -0.74 1.44
C HIS A 85 0.06 -1.75 1.96
N GLY A 86 -0.24 -3.02 1.86
CA GLY A 86 0.68 -4.13 2.07
C GLY A 86 0.50 -5.17 0.96
N SER A 87 1.60 -5.73 0.48
CA SER A 87 1.57 -6.78 -0.54
C SER A 87 0.70 -7.96 -0.12
N ASP A 88 -0.03 -8.54 -1.05
CA ASP A 88 -0.97 -9.62 -0.80
C ASP A 88 -0.39 -11.03 -0.95
N SER A 89 0.82 -11.12 -1.52
CA SER A 89 1.55 -12.39 -1.68
C SER A 89 3.05 -12.14 -1.71
N ASP A 90 3.82 -13.20 -1.50
CA ASP A 90 5.29 -13.13 -1.58
C ASP A 90 5.75 -12.73 -2.97
N GLU A 91 5.11 -13.24 -4.02
CA GLU A 91 5.39 -12.89 -5.42
C GLU A 91 5.15 -11.40 -5.67
N ASN A 92 4.00 -10.90 -5.25
CA ASN A 92 3.67 -9.49 -5.42
C ASN A 92 4.58 -8.59 -4.57
N SER A 93 5.03 -9.04 -3.40
CA SER A 93 5.97 -8.26 -2.57
C SER A 93 7.29 -8.00 -3.29
N VAL A 94 7.79 -8.98 -4.05
CA VAL A 94 9.01 -8.82 -4.87
C VAL A 94 8.79 -7.81 -5.98
N ILE A 95 7.67 -7.91 -6.69
CA ILE A 95 7.32 -6.99 -7.79
C ILE A 95 7.18 -5.56 -7.25
N GLU A 96 6.45 -5.38 -6.19
CA GLU A 96 6.20 -4.08 -5.57
C GLU A 96 7.47 -3.46 -4.97
N THR A 97 8.33 -4.28 -4.38
CA THR A 97 9.64 -3.83 -3.87
C THR A 97 10.51 -3.31 -5.01
N ARG A 98 10.60 -4.03 -6.12
CA ARG A 98 11.40 -3.62 -7.28
C ARG A 98 10.84 -2.39 -7.99
N PHE A 99 9.56 -2.14 -7.85
CA PHE A 99 8.94 -0.92 -8.39
C PHE A 99 9.44 0.34 -7.67
N HIS A 100 9.57 0.28 -6.35
CA HIS A 100 9.95 1.43 -5.53
C HIS A 100 11.45 1.54 -5.25
N PHE A 101 12.16 0.41 -5.24
CA PHE A 101 13.56 0.34 -4.84
C PHE A 101 14.41 -0.41 -5.86
N SER A 102 15.60 0.09 -6.11
CA SER A 102 16.60 -0.69 -6.84
C SER A 102 17.18 -1.80 -5.96
N ASP A 103 17.75 -2.86 -6.57
CA ASP A 103 18.37 -3.96 -5.84
C ASP A 103 19.51 -3.49 -4.89
N ARG A 104 20.09 -2.31 -5.14
CA ARG A 104 21.14 -1.71 -4.28
C ARG A 104 20.58 -1.05 -3.02
N GLU A 105 19.30 -0.74 -3.00
CA GLU A 105 18.64 -0.07 -1.87
C GLU A 105 18.00 -1.05 -0.90
N VAL A 106 17.92 -2.32 -1.30
CA VAL A 106 17.38 -3.40 -0.46
C VAL A 106 18.57 -4.20 0.12
N PHE A 107 18.67 -4.19 1.41
CA PHE A 107 19.77 -4.84 2.14
C PHE A 107 19.39 -6.24 2.62
#